data_9b29e944b3394ba42165e72fbb8911ce
#
_entry.id   9b29e944b3394ba42165e72fbb8911ce
#
_cell.length_a   1.000
_cell.length_b   1.000
_cell.length_c   1.000
_cell.angle_alpha   90.00
_cell.angle_beta   90.00
_cell.angle_gamma   90.00
#
_symmetry.space_group_name_H-M   'P 1'
#
loop_
_entity.id
_entity.type
_entity.pdbx_description
1 polymer ?
#
loop_
_entity_poly.entity_id
_entity_poly.type
_entity_poly.pdbx_seq_one_letter_code
_entity_poly.pdbx_strand_id
1 'polypeptide(L)'
;MNTEEMQDYYRAFNKIKLWNEITNQILNFGIQYTNPSLADYVDMNCGGIPEGDFEQVVDINAPQQFICMYMSIVENRFAFVVSALLSVTKDFLTPIQNFCQTVGTGLNIKNIDTLEKAHQIMKDFLLDGNHKEAWEKANGDLAVFYNLEEFFLNGLFSESDFTASVSSTGDVKLIKENKQTTHSAVT
;
A
#
# COMPACT_ATOMS: atom_id res chain seq x y z
N MET A 1 -5.61 3.01 28.42
CA MET A 1 -5.06 3.41 27.12
C MET A 1 -5.18 4.91 26.98
N ASN A 2 -4.14 5.63 26.59
CA ASN A 2 -4.21 7.09 26.42
C ASN A 2 -4.78 7.45 25.04
N THR A 3 -5.12 8.73 24.82
CA THR A 3 -5.74 9.19 23.57
C THR A 3 -4.78 9.07 22.37
N GLU A 4 -3.48 9.22 22.58
CA GLU A 4 -2.46 9.17 21.55
C GLU A 4 -2.27 7.71 21.03
N GLU A 5 -2.15 6.75 21.95
CA GLU A 5 -2.10 5.33 21.60
C GLU A 5 -3.32 4.88 20.78
N MET A 6 -4.51 5.37 21.12
CA MET A 6 -5.71 5.05 20.37
C MET A 6 -5.66 5.63 18.96
N GLN A 7 -5.16 6.85 18.78
CA GLN A 7 -4.99 7.44 17.45
C GLN A 7 -4.04 6.64 16.55
N ASP A 8 -2.99 6.06 17.13
CA ASP A 8 -2.06 5.22 16.37
C ASP A 8 -2.74 3.93 15.88
N TYR A 9 -3.61 3.32 16.69
CA TYR A 9 -4.39 2.15 16.26
C TYR A 9 -5.40 2.51 15.15
N TYR A 10 -6.05 3.67 15.22
CA TYR A 10 -6.92 4.15 14.14
C TYR A 10 -6.15 4.38 12.83
N ARG A 11 -4.95 4.98 12.90
CA ARG A 11 -4.10 5.18 11.72
C ARG A 11 -3.70 3.83 11.11
N ALA A 12 -3.25 2.89 11.94
CA ALA A 12 -2.89 1.55 11.49
C ALA A 12 -4.08 0.82 10.84
N PHE A 13 -5.28 0.93 11.43
CA PHE A 13 -6.49 0.33 10.87
C PHE A 13 -6.88 0.95 9.53
N ASN A 14 -6.82 2.28 9.39
CA ASN A 14 -7.09 2.95 8.13
C ASN A 14 -6.11 2.52 7.03
N LYS A 15 -4.84 2.33 7.38
CA LYS A 15 -3.81 1.79 6.50
C LYS A 15 -4.15 0.36 6.04
N ILE A 16 -4.57 -0.50 6.96
CA ILE A 16 -5.03 -1.86 6.67
C ILE A 16 -6.21 -1.84 5.70
N LYS A 17 -7.22 -1.00 5.95
CA LYS A 17 -8.39 -0.85 5.05
C LYS A 17 -7.99 -0.40 3.66
N LEU A 18 -7.10 0.58 3.54
CA LEU A 18 -6.60 1.07 2.26
C LEU A 18 -5.93 -0.05 1.46
N TRP A 19 -4.98 -0.75 2.06
CA TRP A 19 -4.25 -1.81 1.36
C TRP A 19 -5.11 -3.05 1.07
N ASN A 20 -6.10 -3.33 1.92
CA ASN A 20 -7.11 -4.36 1.61
C ASN A 20 -7.96 -3.97 0.39
N GLU A 21 -8.35 -2.71 0.28
CA GLU A 21 -9.09 -2.19 -0.88
C GLU A 21 -8.24 -2.23 -2.16
N ILE A 22 -6.97 -1.80 -2.09
CA ILE A 22 -6.01 -1.93 -3.20
C ILE A 22 -5.92 -3.39 -3.65
N THR A 23 -5.76 -4.31 -2.70
CA THR A 23 -5.67 -5.75 -2.99
C THR A 23 -6.92 -6.28 -3.67
N ASN A 24 -8.11 -5.94 -3.16
CA ASN A 24 -9.37 -6.39 -3.72
C ASN A 24 -9.61 -5.84 -5.14
N GLN A 25 -9.20 -4.60 -5.41
CA GLN A 25 -9.32 -4.03 -6.76
C GLN A 25 -8.35 -4.69 -7.74
N ILE A 26 -7.11 -4.98 -7.34
CA ILE A 26 -6.16 -5.75 -8.15
C ILE A 26 -6.70 -7.17 -8.41
N LEU A 27 -7.26 -7.82 -7.40
CA LEU A 27 -7.86 -9.13 -7.53
C LEU A 27 -9.04 -9.10 -8.52
N ASN A 28 -9.97 -8.14 -8.36
CA ASN A 28 -11.12 -7.96 -9.26
C ASN A 28 -10.71 -7.69 -10.71
N PHE A 29 -9.65 -6.91 -10.92
CA PHE A 29 -9.05 -6.76 -12.25
C PHE A 29 -8.50 -8.09 -12.76
N GLY A 30 -7.74 -8.81 -11.94
CA GLY A 30 -7.07 -10.04 -12.33
C GLY A 30 -8.02 -11.19 -12.68
N ILE A 31 -9.10 -11.39 -11.93
CA ILE A 31 -10.07 -12.49 -12.18
C ILE A 31 -10.77 -12.39 -13.53
N GLN A 32 -10.83 -11.19 -14.13
CA GLN A 32 -11.37 -11.01 -15.49
C GLN A 32 -10.50 -11.67 -16.57
N TYR A 33 -9.22 -11.87 -16.28
CA TYR A 33 -8.22 -12.41 -17.22
C TYR A 33 -7.64 -13.77 -16.77
N THR A 34 -8.04 -14.24 -15.57
CA THR A 34 -7.53 -15.48 -14.99
C THR A 34 -8.69 -16.40 -14.59
N ASN A 35 -8.61 -17.01 -13.43
CA ASN A 35 -9.63 -17.91 -12.91
C ASN A 35 -10.51 -17.19 -11.88
N PRO A 36 -11.86 -17.14 -12.05
CA PRO A 36 -12.77 -16.58 -11.05
C PRO A 36 -12.60 -17.17 -9.63
N SER A 37 -12.17 -18.43 -9.52
CA SER A 37 -11.92 -19.08 -8.23
C SER A 37 -10.68 -18.52 -7.49
N LEU A 38 -9.92 -17.59 -8.09
CA LEU A 38 -8.79 -16.98 -7.41
C LEU A 38 -9.23 -16.23 -6.15
N ALA A 39 -10.39 -15.58 -6.16
CA ALA A 39 -10.93 -14.88 -5.00
C ALA A 39 -11.17 -15.84 -3.82
N ASP A 40 -11.87 -16.94 -4.06
CA ASP A 40 -12.12 -17.97 -3.04
C ASP A 40 -10.79 -18.55 -2.50
N TYR A 41 -9.83 -18.75 -3.40
CA TYR A 41 -8.53 -19.31 -3.02
C TYR A 41 -7.71 -18.34 -2.16
N VAL A 42 -7.77 -17.04 -2.45
CA VAL A 42 -7.15 -15.98 -1.62
C VAL A 42 -7.79 -15.97 -0.24
N ASP A 43 -9.12 -15.97 -0.14
CA ASP A 43 -9.84 -15.94 1.13
C ASP A 43 -9.57 -17.18 1.99
N MET A 44 -9.50 -18.36 1.37
CA MET A 44 -9.18 -19.60 2.08
C MET A 44 -7.76 -19.65 2.64
N ASN A 45 -6.78 -19.08 1.92
CA ASN A 45 -5.36 -19.17 2.31
C ASN A 45 -4.87 -18.00 3.17
N CYS A 46 -5.44 -16.82 2.98
CA CYS A 46 -4.96 -15.61 3.64
C CYS A 46 -5.95 -15.08 4.70
N GLY A 47 -7.20 -15.54 4.68
CA GLY A 47 -8.28 -14.95 5.47
C GLY A 47 -8.77 -13.62 4.90
N GLY A 48 -9.73 -13.00 5.58
CA GLY A 48 -10.32 -11.72 5.19
C GLY A 48 -10.29 -10.70 6.32
N ILE A 49 -10.44 -9.43 5.95
CA ILE A 49 -10.65 -8.33 6.90
C ILE A 49 -12.16 -8.14 7.03
N PRO A 50 -12.73 -8.17 8.25
CA PRO A 50 -14.15 -7.90 8.45
C PRO A 50 -14.54 -6.50 7.95
N GLU A 51 -15.73 -6.38 7.38
CA GLU A 51 -16.30 -5.08 7.07
C GLU A 51 -16.74 -4.37 8.36
N GLY A 52 -16.57 -3.05 8.40
CA GLY A 52 -16.99 -2.22 9.52
C GLY A 52 -15.98 -1.15 9.90
N ASP A 53 -16.36 -0.35 10.88
CA ASP A 53 -15.49 0.65 11.48
C ASP A 53 -14.62 0.03 12.57
N PHE A 54 -13.60 0.77 13.02
CA PHE A 54 -12.63 0.31 14.02
C PHE A 54 -13.32 -0.31 15.25
N GLU A 55 -14.32 0.39 15.81
CA GLU A 55 -15.03 -0.03 17.02
C GLU A 55 -15.90 -1.28 16.83
N GLN A 56 -16.20 -1.64 15.58
CA GLN A 56 -17.02 -2.82 15.25
C GLN A 56 -16.17 -4.08 15.07
N VAL A 57 -14.92 -3.91 14.63
CA VAL A 57 -14.07 -5.04 14.20
C VAL A 57 -12.82 -5.22 15.05
N VAL A 58 -12.48 -4.24 15.89
CA VAL A 58 -11.30 -4.30 16.77
C VAL A 58 -11.76 -4.34 18.23
N ASP A 59 -11.34 -5.35 18.99
CA ASP A 59 -11.56 -5.35 20.44
C ASP A 59 -10.68 -4.26 21.08
N ILE A 60 -11.34 -3.25 21.64
CA ILE A 60 -10.68 -2.11 22.29
C ILE A 60 -9.87 -2.48 23.52
N ASN A 61 -10.07 -3.69 24.08
CA ASN A 61 -9.28 -4.20 25.20
C ASN A 61 -7.98 -4.88 24.74
N ALA A 62 -7.87 -5.25 23.47
CA ALA A 62 -6.70 -5.89 22.89
C ALA A 62 -6.39 -5.35 21.46
N PRO A 63 -6.41 -4.02 21.20
CA PRO A 63 -6.36 -3.47 19.85
C PRO A 63 -5.08 -3.85 19.10
N GLN A 64 -3.94 -3.91 19.80
CA GLN A 64 -2.66 -4.30 19.21
C GLN A 64 -2.72 -5.70 18.58
N GLN A 65 -3.36 -6.66 19.25
CA GLN A 65 -3.46 -8.02 18.73
C GLN A 65 -4.25 -8.06 17.42
N PHE A 66 -5.38 -7.35 17.36
CA PHE A 66 -6.21 -7.27 16.15
C PHE A 66 -5.50 -6.55 15.02
N ILE A 67 -4.84 -5.42 15.29
CA ILE A 67 -4.07 -4.66 14.30
C ILE A 67 -2.94 -5.51 13.72
N CYS A 68 -2.15 -6.19 14.56
CA CYS A 68 -1.08 -7.08 14.07
C CYS A 68 -1.63 -8.22 13.22
N MET A 69 -2.75 -8.82 13.63
CA MET A 69 -3.42 -9.89 12.86
C MET A 69 -3.89 -9.40 11.50
N TYR A 70 -4.62 -8.28 11.46
CA TYR A 70 -5.15 -7.73 10.21
C TYR A 70 -4.04 -7.22 9.28
N MET A 71 -2.97 -6.63 9.83
CA MET A 71 -1.79 -6.25 9.05
C MET A 71 -1.20 -7.47 8.33
N SER A 72 -0.99 -8.57 9.07
CA SER A 72 -0.48 -9.81 8.49
C SER A 72 -1.42 -10.39 7.42
N ILE A 73 -2.74 -10.33 7.63
CA ILE A 73 -3.72 -10.79 6.64
C ILE A 73 -3.60 -9.96 5.36
N VAL A 74 -3.59 -8.63 5.46
CA VAL A 74 -3.51 -7.74 4.28
C VAL A 74 -2.21 -7.96 3.50
N GLU A 75 -1.08 -8.09 4.18
CA GLU A 75 0.20 -8.36 3.53
C GLU A 75 0.22 -9.69 2.79
N ASN A 76 -0.26 -10.76 3.45
CA ASN A 76 -0.34 -12.06 2.82
C ASN A 76 -1.28 -12.04 1.61
N ARG A 77 -2.44 -11.37 1.71
CA ARG A 77 -3.39 -11.23 0.59
C ARG A 77 -2.76 -10.49 -0.58
N PHE A 78 -2.12 -9.35 -0.31
CA PHE A 78 -1.48 -8.53 -1.35
C PHE A 78 -0.37 -9.31 -2.07
N ALA A 79 0.55 -9.91 -1.31
CA ALA A 79 1.62 -10.72 -1.86
C ALA A 79 1.08 -11.89 -2.70
N PHE A 80 0.05 -12.58 -2.20
CA PHE A 80 -0.54 -13.73 -2.86
C PHE A 80 -1.25 -13.33 -4.18
N VAL A 81 -2.08 -12.29 -4.16
CA VAL A 81 -2.80 -11.81 -5.35
C VAL A 81 -1.82 -11.37 -6.44
N VAL A 82 -0.86 -10.51 -6.11
CA VAL A 82 0.11 -10.03 -7.08
C VAL A 82 0.97 -11.16 -7.63
N SER A 83 1.47 -12.05 -6.77
CA SER A 83 2.29 -13.18 -7.20
C SER A 83 1.51 -14.14 -8.10
N ALA A 84 0.25 -14.44 -7.78
CA ALA A 84 -0.61 -15.29 -8.59
C ALA A 84 -0.83 -14.69 -9.99
N LEU A 85 -1.13 -13.40 -10.09
CA LEU A 85 -1.31 -12.73 -11.38
C LEU A 85 -0.02 -12.73 -12.21
N LEU A 86 1.12 -12.38 -11.60
CA LEU A 86 2.41 -12.36 -12.28
C LEU A 86 2.92 -13.75 -12.66
N SER A 87 2.41 -14.81 -12.03
CA SER A 87 2.69 -16.19 -12.44
C SER A 87 1.98 -16.58 -13.74
N VAL A 88 0.83 -15.95 -14.04
CA VAL A 88 0.12 -16.16 -15.31
C VAL A 88 0.81 -15.41 -16.44
N THR A 89 1.09 -14.14 -16.26
CA THR A 89 1.90 -13.34 -17.19
C THR A 89 2.54 -12.15 -16.48
N LYS A 90 3.76 -11.82 -16.88
CA LYS A 90 4.46 -10.62 -16.42
C LYS A 90 3.83 -9.31 -16.92
N ASP A 91 2.99 -9.38 -17.94
CA ASP A 91 2.32 -8.21 -18.52
C ASP A 91 1.35 -7.54 -17.54
N PHE A 92 0.93 -8.23 -16.47
CA PHE A 92 0.15 -7.64 -15.40
C PHE A 92 0.92 -6.62 -14.55
N LEU A 93 2.27 -6.63 -14.56
CA LEU A 93 3.06 -5.73 -13.70
C LEU A 93 2.76 -4.26 -13.99
N THR A 94 2.81 -3.83 -15.24
CA THR A 94 2.58 -2.42 -15.62
C THR A 94 1.17 -1.93 -15.26
N PRO A 95 0.08 -2.65 -15.54
CA PRO A 95 -1.24 -2.29 -15.05
C PRO A 95 -1.33 -2.14 -13.53
N ILE A 96 -0.70 -3.05 -12.75
CA ILE A 96 -0.70 -2.99 -11.28
C ILE A 96 0.10 -1.78 -10.79
N GLN A 97 1.26 -1.48 -11.38
CA GLN A 97 2.06 -0.29 -11.09
C GLN A 97 1.24 1.00 -11.30
N ASN A 98 0.63 1.13 -12.47
CA ASN A 98 -0.19 2.29 -12.82
C ASN A 98 -1.39 2.43 -11.88
N PHE A 99 -1.98 1.30 -11.46
CA PHE A 99 -3.07 1.29 -10.49
C PHE A 99 -2.59 1.79 -9.12
N CYS A 100 -1.48 1.28 -8.58
CA CYS A 100 -0.90 1.74 -7.32
C CYS A 100 -0.60 3.24 -7.37
N GLN A 101 -0.01 3.74 -8.45
CA GLN A 101 0.22 5.17 -8.64
C GLN A 101 -1.07 5.98 -8.66
N THR A 102 -2.10 5.50 -9.37
CA THR A 102 -3.41 6.16 -9.45
C THR A 102 -4.08 6.24 -8.09
N VAL A 103 -4.01 5.17 -7.28
CA VAL A 103 -4.53 5.19 -5.90
C VAL A 103 -3.79 6.22 -5.06
N GLY A 104 -2.46 6.25 -5.10
CA GLY A 104 -1.66 7.25 -4.40
C GLY A 104 -2.05 8.68 -4.77
N THR A 105 -2.18 8.97 -6.07
CA THR A 105 -2.65 10.27 -6.57
C THR A 105 -4.06 10.60 -6.09
N GLY A 106 -4.96 9.62 -6.07
CA GLY A 106 -6.36 9.77 -5.65
C GLY A 106 -6.54 10.15 -4.18
N LEU A 107 -5.55 9.89 -3.33
CA LEU A 107 -5.54 10.33 -1.93
C LEU A 107 -5.41 11.85 -1.78
N ASN A 108 -4.95 12.54 -2.84
CA ASN A 108 -4.96 14.01 -2.97
C ASN A 108 -4.34 14.75 -1.76
N ILE A 109 -3.20 14.26 -1.30
CA ILE A 109 -2.49 14.84 -0.16
C ILE A 109 -1.82 16.14 -0.60
N LYS A 110 -2.18 17.25 0.07
CA LYS A 110 -1.71 18.60 -0.26
C LYS A 110 -0.77 19.15 0.81
N ASN A 111 -0.05 20.22 0.42
CA ASN A 111 0.83 20.98 1.33
C ASN A 111 1.97 20.14 1.94
N ILE A 112 2.56 19.26 1.14
CA ILE A 112 3.77 18.54 1.49
C ILE A 112 4.96 19.44 1.12
N ASP A 113 5.34 20.32 2.02
CA ASP A 113 6.36 21.36 1.81
C ASP A 113 7.69 21.05 2.52
N THR A 114 7.66 20.13 3.49
CA THR A 114 8.84 19.73 4.26
C THR A 114 9.09 18.21 4.20
N LEU A 115 10.38 17.84 4.37
CA LEU A 115 10.78 16.43 4.42
C LEU A 115 10.16 15.70 5.61
N GLU A 116 9.98 16.39 6.74
CA GLU A 116 9.35 15.83 7.93
C GLU A 116 7.88 15.43 7.65
N LYS A 117 7.11 16.31 7.01
CA LYS A 117 5.74 16.01 6.58
C LYS A 117 5.69 14.84 5.60
N ALA A 118 6.61 14.81 4.63
CA ALA A 118 6.69 13.72 3.67
C ALA A 118 6.97 12.38 4.37
N HIS A 119 7.90 12.33 5.33
CA HIS A 119 8.15 11.13 6.14
C HIS A 119 6.95 10.72 7.00
N GLN A 120 6.23 11.70 7.58
CA GLN A 120 5.03 11.38 8.36
C GLN A 120 3.95 10.77 7.47
N ILE A 121 3.72 11.32 6.29
CA ILE A 121 2.76 10.79 5.31
C ILE A 121 3.14 9.36 4.90
N MET A 122 4.41 9.09 4.64
CA MET A 122 4.85 7.72 4.36
C MET A 122 4.46 6.75 5.48
N LYS A 123 4.72 7.13 6.74
CA LYS A 123 4.35 6.30 7.91
C LYS A 123 2.84 6.08 8.01
N ASP A 124 2.04 7.05 7.60
CA ASP A 124 0.59 6.97 7.68
C ASP A 124 -0.02 6.04 6.60
N PHE A 125 0.71 5.78 5.50
CA PHE A 125 0.16 5.06 4.35
C PHE A 125 0.90 3.76 3.98
N LEU A 126 2.17 3.59 4.28
CA LEU A 126 2.89 2.35 4.01
C LEU A 126 2.61 1.27 5.05
N LEU A 127 2.56 0.02 4.61
CA LEU A 127 2.46 -1.13 5.51
C LEU A 127 3.75 -1.26 6.35
N ASP A 128 3.60 -1.64 7.63
CA ASP A 128 4.70 -1.78 8.58
C ASP A 128 4.87 -3.25 9.01
N GLY A 129 4.75 -4.17 8.08
CA GLY A 129 4.73 -5.58 8.41
C GLY A 129 5.97 -6.39 8.00
N ASN A 130 5.81 -7.71 8.01
CA ASN A 130 6.87 -8.64 7.59
C ASN A 130 6.71 -8.99 6.10
N HIS A 131 6.95 -8.02 5.23
CA HIS A 131 6.80 -8.19 3.78
C HIS A 131 7.56 -9.40 3.24
N LYS A 132 8.79 -9.63 3.73
CA LYS A 132 9.61 -10.74 3.27
C LYS A 132 8.90 -12.09 3.49
N GLU A 133 8.37 -12.32 4.68
CA GLU A 133 7.67 -13.58 4.99
C GLU A 133 6.41 -13.76 4.14
N ALA A 134 5.62 -12.69 3.95
CA ALA A 134 4.41 -12.72 3.13
C ALA A 134 4.73 -13.07 1.67
N TRP A 135 5.77 -12.46 1.09
CA TRP A 135 6.18 -12.71 -0.29
C TRP A 135 6.84 -14.07 -0.49
N GLU A 136 7.63 -14.56 0.48
CA GLU A 136 8.17 -15.93 0.46
C GLU A 136 7.04 -16.98 0.50
N LYS A 137 6.03 -16.79 1.35
CA LYS A 137 4.84 -17.68 1.40
C LYS A 137 4.05 -17.68 0.11
N ALA A 138 3.98 -16.55 -0.58
CA ALA A 138 3.31 -16.40 -1.87
C ALA A 138 4.14 -16.90 -3.06
N ASN A 139 5.36 -17.39 -2.86
CA ASN A 139 6.35 -17.67 -3.91
C ASN A 139 6.57 -16.45 -4.84
N GLY A 140 6.48 -15.25 -4.30
CA GLY A 140 6.62 -14.00 -5.00
C GLY A 140 8.02 -13.40 -4.89
N ASP A 141 8.26 -12.37 -5.71
CA ASP A 141 9.50 -11.60 -5.68
C ASP A 141 9.30 -10.32 -4.85
N LEU A 142 9.98 -10.21 -3.73
CA LEU A 142 9.92 -9.05 -2.83
C LEU A 142 10.31 -7.73 -3.53
N ALA A 143 11.16 -7.79 -4.57
CA ALA A 143 11.50 -6.61 -5.35
C ALA A 143 10.28 -6.03 -6.09
N VAL A 144 9.30 -6.86 -6.44
CA VAL A 144 8.03 -6.40 -7.00
C VAL A 144 7.27 -5.57 -5.97
N PHE A 145 7.22 -6.01 -4.71
CA PHE A 145 6.57 -5.24 -3.64
C PHE A 145 7.17 -3.84 -3.52
N TYR A 146 8.48 -3.74 -3.38
CA TYR A 146 9.17 -2.45 -3.24
C TYR A 146 8.98 -1.55 -4.47
N ASN A 147 8.92 -2.15 -5.65
CA ASN A 147 8.59 -1.41 -6.86
C ASN A 147 7.14 -0.86 -6.84
N LEU A 148 6.17 -1.65 -6.40
CA LEU A 148 4.77 -1.19 -6.28
C LEU A 148 4.61 -0.11 -5.21
N GLU A 149 5.34 -0.20 -4.09
CA GLU A 149 5.41 0.87 -3.08
C GLU A 149 5.96 2.17 -3.68
N GLU A 150 7.01 2.08 -4.50
CA GLU A 150 7.58 3.26 -5.18
C GLU A 150 6.55 3.95 -6.07
N PHE A 151 5.80 3.19 -6.87
CA PHE A 151 4.73 3.73 -7.70
C PHE A 151 3.62 4.37 -6.86
N PHE A 152 3.19 3.72 -5.79
CA PHE A 152 2.20 4.27 -4.87
C PHE A 152 2.66 5.58 -4.24
N LEU A 153 3.90 5.63 -3.72
CA LEU A 153 4.48 6.83 -3.12
C LEU A 153 4.63 7.97 -4.12
N ASN A 154 5.05 7.70 -5.35
CA ASN A 154 5.15 8.72 -6.38
C ASN A 154 3.78 9.26 -6.81
N GLY A 155 2.73 8.43 -6.74
CA GLY A 155 1.35 8.90 -6.83
C GLY A 155 0.98 9.80 -5.65
N LEU A 156 1.28 9.40 -4.44
CA LEU A 156 0.98 10.13 -3.21
C LEU A 156 1.64 11.52 -3.18
N PHE A 157 2.87 11.62 -3.71
CA PHE A 157 3.64 12.86 -3.78
C PHE A 157 3.45 13.66 -5.08
N SER A 158 2.53 13.26 -5.96
CA SER A 158 2.34 13.87 -7.28
C SER A 158 2.08 15.38 -7.27
N GLU A 159 1.42 15.89 -6.21
CA GLU A 159 1.13 17.31 -6.00
C GLU A 159 2.21 18.05 -5.19
N SER A 160 3.36 17.43 -4.96
CA SER A 160 4.48 17.97 -4.16
C SER A 160 5.76 18.10 -4.98
N ASP A 161 6.81 18.66 -4.35
CA ASP A 161 8.17 18.67 -4.90
C ASP A 161 8.99 17.44 -4.51
N PHE A 162 8.35 16.41 -3.96
CA PHE A 162 9.03 15.19 -3.55
C PHE A 162 8.77 14.05 -4.54
N THR A 163 9.81 13.23 -4.75
CA THR A 163 9.72 11.92 -5.37
C THR A 163 10.29 10.88 -4.42
N ALA A 164 9.75 9.66 -4.50
CA ALA A 164 10.24 8.53 -3.73
C ALA A 164 11.02 7.58 -4.63
N SER A 165 12.08 7.00 -4.07
CA SER A 165 12.78 5.85 -4.66
C SER A 165 12.92 4.79 -3.59
N VAL A 166 12.54 3.55 -3.90
CA VAL A 166 12.61 2.42 -2.99
C VAL A 166 13.72 1.48 -3.44
N SER A 167 14.66 1.17 -2.55
CA SER A 167 15.76 0.25 -2.86
C SER A 167 15.28 -1.20 -2.92
N SER A 168 16.12 -2.08 -3.45
CA SER A 168 15.87 -3.54 -3.43
C SER A 168 15.84 -4.15 -2.01
N THR A 169 16.20 -3.39 -0.99
CA THR A 169 16.13 -3.77 0.43
C THR A 169 14.96 -3.13 1.17
N GLY A 170 14.14 -2.32 0.47
CA GLY A 170 12.98 -1.64 1.03
C GLY A 170 13.30 -0.28 1.66
N ASP A 171 14.53 0.21 1.54
CA ASP A 171 14.87 1.53 2.06
C ASP A 171 14.26 2.61 1.16
N VAL A 172 13.43 3.46 1.73
CA VAL A 172 12.79 4.56 1.01
C VAL A 172 13.63 5.82 1.12
N LYS A 173 13.97 6.39 -0.03
CA LYS A 173 14.65 7.69 -0.14
C LYS A 173 13.71 8.71 -0.75
N LEU A 174 13.44 9.79 -0.02
CA LEU A 174 12.74 10.96 -0.54
C LEU A 174 13.73 11.94 -1.16
N ILE A 175 13.41 12.38 -2.38
CA ILE A 175 14.20 13.33 -3.15
C ILE A 175 13.35 14.56 -3.37
N LYS A 176 13.85 15.74 -2.92
CA LYS A 176 13.18 16.99 -3.22
C LYS A 176 13.66 17.51 -4.57
N GLU A 177 12.75 17.61 -5.52
CA GLU A 177 13.02 18.19 -6.83
C GLU A 177 12.95 19.72 -6.74
N ASN A 178 14.02 20.39 -7.12
CA ASN A 178 13.98 21.83 -7.34
C ASN A 178 13.26 22.10 -8.67
N LYS A 179 11.95 22.24 -8.66
CA LYS A 179 11.21 22.76 -9.81
C LYS A 179 11.68 24.21 -10.04
N GLN A 180 12.68 24.39 -10.88
CA GLN A 180 12.99 25.74 -11.40
C GLN A 180 11.74 26.24 -12.09
N THR A 181 11.12 27.27 -11.53
CA THR A 181 10.04 28.02 -12.15
C THR A 181 10.61 28.66 -13.42
N THR A 182 10.46 27.99 -14.56
CA THR A 182 10.65 28.62 -15.87
C THR A 182 9.50 29.59 -16.08
N HIS A 183 9.58 30.77 -15.47
CA HIS A 183 8.85 31.92 -15.94
C HIS A 183 9.45 32.27 -17.31
N SER A 184 8.88 31.72 -18.37
CA SER A 184 9.05 32.27 -19.71
C SER A 184 8.45 33.67 -19.68
N ALA A 185 9.30 34.66 -19.58
CA ALA A 185 8.94 36.04 -19.88
C ALA A 185 8.53 36.05 -21.35
N VAL A 186 7.24 36.18 -21.60
CA VAL A 186 6.72 36.57 -22.92
C VAL A 186 6.88 38.08 -22.99
N THR A 187 7.87 38.51 -23.73
CA THR A 187 8.01 39.89 -24.24
C THR A 187 7.27 39.98 -25.57
#